data_9564b5f371c8ff8eebeb9c9724596ff4
#
_entry.id   9564b5f371c8ff8eebeb9c9724596ff4
#
_cell.length_a   1.000
_cell.length_b   1.000
_cell.length_c   1.000
_cell.angle_alpha   90.00
_cell.angle_beta   90.00
_cell.angle_gamma   90.00
#
_symmetry.space_group_name_H-M   'P 1'
#
loop_
_entity.id
_entity.type
_entity.pdbx_description
1 polymer ?
#
loop_
_entity_poly.entity_id
_entity_poly.type
_entity_poly.pdbx_seq_one_letter_code
_entity_poly.pdbx_strand_id
1 'polypeptide(L)'
;MENNPINQITAEIETNSGANHIGMLKLRTANKAIRDAALRPDPDDLYNGLWYEGEVCCLFADSNVGKSIYAVQMADEIAQLRNVLYVDCELSDKQFQLRYTNRDTGVLHSFPESLIRAEINPAKMDMKNFEEQIIQDIENAAQATASKIIIIDNLTYLCNSSEKGDQAGMFMMRLMN
;
A
#
# COMPACT_ATOMS: atom_id res chain seq x y z
N MET A 1 13.62 45.18 -19.70
CA MET A 1 13.02 43.86 -19.42
C MET A 1 13.81 43.28 -18.25
N GLU A 2 13.21 43.29 -17.09
CA GLU A 2 13.87 42.82 -15.88
C GLU A 2 14.16 41.32 -15.98
N ASN A 3 15.43 41.00 -15.79
CA ASN A 3 15.91 39.62 -15.71
C ASN A 3 15.36 38.97 -14.44
N ASN A 4 14.14 38.47 -14.49
CA ASN A 4 13.53 37.76 -13.35
C ASN A 4 14.27 36.43 -13.18
N PRO A 5 14.94 36.20 -12.04
CA PRO A 5 15.70 34.96 -11.78
C PRO A 5 14.82 33.70 -11.88
N ILE A 6 13.51 33.82 -11.68
CA ILE A 6 12.55 32.73 -11.88
C ILE A 6 12.48 32.30 -13.34
N ASN A 7 12.51 33.25 -14.30
CA ASN A 7 12.47 32.94 -15.71
C ASN A 7 13.74 32.22 -16.20
N GLN A 8 14.90 32.55 -15.62
CA GLN A 8 16.16 31.84 -15.93
C GLN A 8 16.13 30.40 -15.42
N ILE A 9 15.74 30.20 -14.16
CA ILE A 9 15.60 28.85 -13.56
C ILE A 9 14.58 28.02 -14.34
N THR A 10 13.45 28.62 -14.74
CA THR A 10 12.43 27.93 -15.54
C THR A 10 12.95 27.51 -16.90
N ALA A 11 13.70 28.38 -17.58
CA ALA A 11 14.31 28.07 -18.90
C ALA A 11 15.38 26.97 -18.77
N GLU A 12 16.19 26.98 -17.73
CA GLU A 12 17.16 25.90 -17.43
C GLU A 12 16.50 24.56 -17.15
N ILE A 13 15.38 24.55 -16.43
CA ILE A 13 14.59 23.35 -16.16
C ILE A 13 13.92 22.80 -17.44
N GLU A 14 13.51 23.69 -18.36
CA GLU A 14 12.85 23.29 -19.62
C GLU A 14 13.82 22.85 -20.70
N THR A 15 15.02 23.44 -20.76
CA THR A 15 16.03 23.12 -21.81
C THR A 15 16.86 21.89 -21.51
N ASN A 16 17.01 21.51 -20.22
CA ASN A 16 17.67 20.27 -19.85
C ASN A 16 16.72 19.08 -20.09
N SER A 17 16.98 18.31 -21.13
CA SER A 17 16.25 17.06 -21.43
C SER A 17 16.47 15.94 -20.41
N GLY A 18 17.35 16.15 -19.40
CA GLY A 18 17.53 15.31 -18.23
C GLY A 18 16.72 15.88 -17.04
N ALA A 19 16.04 15.04 -16.27
CA ALA A 19 15.38 15.47 -15.07
C ALA A 19 16.40 16.14 -14.13
N ASN A 20 16.22 17.45 -13.85
CA ASN A 20 17.02 18.13 -12.86
C ASN A 20 16.73 17.55 -11.48
N HIS A 21 17.72 16.95 -10.85
CA HIS A 21 17.59 16.42 -9.50
C HIS A 21 18.42 17.27 -8.52
N ILE A 22 17.83 17.58 -7.37
CA ILE A 22 18.53 18.13 -6.22
C ILE A 22 18.33 17.14 -5.07
N GLY A 23 19.35 16.36 -4.79
CA GLY A 23 19.23 15.24 -3.88
C GLY A 23 18.19 14.24 -4.36
N MET A 24 17.16 14.00 -3.54
CA MET A 24 16.05 13.09 -3.86
C MET A 24 14.90 13.77 -4.63
N LEU A 25 14.98 15.09 -4.89
CA LEU A 25 13.91 15.84 -5.52
C LEU A 25 14.11 15.87 -7.03
N LYS A 26 13.10 15.46 -7.79
CA LYS A 26 13.00 15.61 -9.24
C LYS A 26 12.27 16.90 -9.57
N LEU A 27 12.99 17.85 -10.20
CA LEU A 27 12.45 19.17 -10.52
C LEU A 27 11.96 19.22 -11.97
N ARG A 28 10.76 19.74 -12.16
CA ARG A 28 10.16 20.06 -13.45
C ARG A 28 9.07 21.12 -13.27
N THR A 29 8.78 21.89 -14.30
CA THR A 29 7.63 22.80 -14.24
C THR A 29 6.33 22.00 -14.15
N ALA A 30 5.31 22.56 -13.50
CA ALA A 30 3.99 21.93 -13.39
C ALA A 30 3.40 21.65 -14.79
N ASN A 31 3.54 22.58 -15.73
CA ASN A 31 3.08 22.42 -17.11
C ASN A 31 3.77 21.25 -17.83
N LYS A 32 5.09 21.06 -17.62
CA LYS A 32 5.81 19.90 -18.15
C LYS A 32 5.30 18.62 -17.51
N ALA A 33 5.08 18.62 -16.20
CA ALA A 33 4.57 17.46 -15.47
C ALA A 33 3.19 17.01 -16.01
N ILE A 34 2.27 17.95 -16.24
CA ILE A 34 0.93 17.67 -16.81
C ILE A 34 1.03 17.13 -18.24
N ARG A 35 1.84 17.77 -19.11
CA ARG A 35 2.02 17.29 -20.50
C ARG A 35 2.60 15.88 -20.55
N ASP A 36 3.62 15.60 -19.74
CA ASP A 36 4.24 14.27 -19.67
C ASP A 36 3.28 13.21 -19.09
N ALA A 37 2.42 13.63 -18.15
CA ALA A 37 1.41 12.75 -17.56
C ALA A 37 0.28 12.42 -18.54
N ALA A 38 -0.16 13.40 -19.35
CA ALA A 38 -1.23 13.21 -20.34
C ALA A 38 -0.88 12.17 -21.44
N LEU A 39 0.39 11.80 -21.57
CA LEU A 39 0.84 10.75 -22.49
C LEU A 39 0.78 9.33 -21.88
N ARG A 40 0.44 9.21 -20.62
CA ARG A 40 0.32 7.93 -19.90
C ARG A 40 -1.14 7.58 -19.69
N PRO A 41 -1.49 6.28 -19.59
CA PRO A 41 -2.84 5.89 -19.23
C PRO A 41 -3.19 6.41 -17.83
N ASP A 42 -4.46 6.65 -17.61
CA ASP A 42 -4.97 6.97 -16.28
C ASP A 42 -4.80 5.74 -15.36
N PRO A 43 -4.56 5.94 -14.05
CA PRO A 43 -4.50 4.84 -13.12
C PRO A 43 -5.86 4.16 -13.00
N ASP A 44 -5.86 2.84 -12.88
CA ASP A 44 -7.09 2.08 -12.68
C ASP A 44 -7.72 2.39 -11.32
N ASP A 45 -9.04 2.57 -11.30
CA ASP A 45 -9.82 2.60 -10.06
C ASP A 45 -9.83 1.19 -9.46
N LEU A 46 -9.22 1.05 -8.29
CA LEU A 46 -9.17 -0.22 -7.57
C LEU A 46 -10.40 -0.41 -6.68
N TYR A 47 -10.91 0.67 -6.13
CA TYR A 47 -12.06 0.58 -5.22
C TYR A 47 -12.90 1.87 -5.20
N ASN A 48 -13.98 1.91 -5.96
CA ASN A 48 -15.07 2.88 -5.93
C ASN A 48 -14.64 4.36 -5.87
N GLY A 49 -13.57 4.75 -6.57
CA GLY A 49 -13.03 6.11 -6.56
C GLY A 49 -12.30 6.50 -5.28
N LEU A 50 -12.11 5.57 -4.35
CA LEU A 50 -11.43 5.80 -3.08
C LEU A 50 -9.96 5.37 -3.10
N TRP A 51 -9.59 4.47 -4.01
CA TRP A 51 -8.24 3.96 -4.13
C TRP A 51 -7.90 3.67 -5.58
N TYR A 52 -6.79 4.22 -6.07
CA TYR A 52 -6.31 4.03 -7.43
C TYR A 52 -4.97 3.30 -7.47
N GLU A 53 -4.67 2.70 -8.62
CA GLU A 53 -3.39 2.03 -8.86
C GLU A 53 -2.21 2.99 -8.66
N GLY A 54 -1.17 2.52 -7.95
CA GLY A 54 0.01 3.30 -7.62
C GLY A 54 -0.15 4.23 -6.42
N GLU A 55 -1.28 4.22 -5.75
CA GLU A 55 -1.51 5.00 -4.53
C GLU A 55 -1.35 4.14 -3.27
N VAL A 56 -0.95 4.79 -2.18
CA VAL A 56 -1.03 4.24 -0.83
C VAL A 56 -2.24 4.82 -0.12
N CYS A 57 -3.17 3.96 0.24
CA CYS A 57 -4.37 4.31 0.98
C CYS A 57 -4.24 3.88 2.44
N CYS A 58 -4.50 4.80 3.37
CA CYS A 58 -4.50 4.51 4.82
C CYS A 58 -5.91 4.60 5.39
N LEU A 59 -6.39 3.50 5.97
CA LEU A 59 -7.68 3.43 6.64
C LEU A 59 -7.51 3.68 8.14
N PHE A 60 -8.00 4.81 8.63
CA PHE A 60 -7.97 5.17 10.04
C PHE A 60 -9.36 5.14 10.65
N ALA A 61 -9.47 4.54 11.82
CA ALA A 61 -10.65 4.59 12.66
C ALA A 61 -10.31 4.10 14.08
N ASP A 62 -11.18 4.38 15.03
CA ASP A 62 -11.06 3.86 16.39
C ASP A 62 -11.08 2.33 16.45
N SER A 63 -10.68 1.76 17.58
CA SER A 63 -10.74 0.31 17.78
C SER A 63 -12.18 -0.19 17.72
N ASN A 64 -12.39 -1.40 17.20
CA ASN A 64 -13.67 -2.10 17.14
C ASN A 64 -14.79 -1.44 16.29
N VAL A 65 -14.47 -0.50 15.41
CA VAL A 65 -15.46 0.13 14.50
C VAL A 65 -15.56 -0.58 13.13
N GLY A 66 -14.84 -1.70 12.95
CA GLY A 66 -14.98 -2.53 11.76
C GLY A 66 -13.91 -2.31 10.67
N LYS A 67 -12.76 -1.67 10.98
CA LYS A 67 -11.66 -1.48 10.01
C LYS A 67 -11.29 -2.74 9.24
N SER A 68 -10.98 -3.82 9.98
CA SER A 68 -10.59 -5.10 9.38
C SER A 68 -11.69 -5.73 8.53
N ILE A 69 -12.95 -5.56 8.93
CA ILE A 69 -14.09 -6.06 8.14
C ILE A 69 -14.17 -5.30 6.83
N TYR A 70 -14.03 -3.97 6.88
CA TYR A 70 -14.04 -3.14 5.68
C TYR A 70 -12.84 -3.41 4.78
N ALA A 71 -11.65 -3.59 5.35
CA ALA A 71 -10.44 -3.95 4.60
C ALA A 71 -10.58 -5.30 3.87
N VAL A 72 -11.17 -6.31 4.52
CA VAL A 72 -11.45 -7.60 3.87
C VAL A 72 -12.56 -7.46 2.81
N GLN A 73 -13.58 -6.64 3.02
CA GLN A 73 -14.58 -6.36 2.00
C GLN A 73 -13.95 -5.74 0.76
N MET A 74 -13.09 -4.73 0.93
CA MET A 74 -12.34 -4.14 -0.18
C MET A 74 -11.48 -5.20 -0.90
N ALA A 75 -10.77 -6.04 -0.13
CA ALA A 75 -9.95 -7.11 -0.66
C ALA A 75 -10.78 -8.11 -1.48
N ASP A 76 -11.94 -8.52 -0.98
CA ASP A 76 -12.86 -9.45 -1.64
C ASP A 76 -13.38 -8.87 -2.97
N GLU A 77 -13.83 -7.61 -2.98
CA GLU A 77 -14.30 -6.93 -4.18
C GLU A 77 -13.20 -6.76 -5.23
N ILE A 78 -12.02 -6.30 -4.83
CA ILE A 78 -10.86 -6.14 -5.74
C ILE A 78 -10.41 -7.50 -6.27
N ALA A 79 -10.45 -8.54 -5.43
CA ALA A 79 -10.01 -9.88 -5.79
C ALA A 79 -10.91 -10.55 -6.83
N GLN A 80 -12.11 -10.04 -7.12
CA GLN A 80 -12.91 -10.51 -8.24
C GLN A 80 -12.22 -10.32 -9.60
N LEU A 81 -11.30 -9.37 -9.71
CA LEU A 81 -10.64 -8.99 -10.95
C LEU A 81 -9.11 -9.10 -10.92
N ARG A 82 -8.49 -9.13 -9.74
CA ARG A 82 -7.04 -8.99 -9.56
C ARG A 82 -6.54 -9.82 -8.38
N ASN A 83 -5.27 -10.23 -8.42
CA ASN A 83 -4.66 -10.88 -7.27
C ASN A 83 -4.40 -9.85 -6.15
N VAL A 84 -4.87 -10.16 -4.96
CA VAL A 84 -4.71 -9.36 -3.74
C VAL A 84 -3.99 -10.18 -2.69
N LEU A 85 -2.93 -9.63 -2.13
CA LEU A 85 -2.26 -10.17 -0.95
C LEU A 85 -2.78 -9.43 0.29
N TYR A 86 -3.53 -10.13 1.13
CA TYR A 86 -4.02 -9.62 2.41
C TYR A 86 -3.15 -10.15 3.55
N VAL A 87 -2.35 -9.27 4.14
CA VAL A 87 -1.47 -9.59 5.27
C VAL A 87 -2.23 -9.34 6.57
N ASP A 88 -2.69 -10.41 7.18
CA ASP A 88 -3.45 -10.41 8.43
C ASP A 88 -2.50 -10.59 9.63
N CYS A 89 -2.32 -9.51 10.39
CA CYS A 89 -1.43 -9.50 11.55
C CYS A 89 -2.15 -9.78 12.88
N GLU A 90 -3.48 -9.93 12.86
CA GLU A 90 -4.28 -10.02 14.10
C GLU A 90 -4.96 -11.36 14.31
N LEU A 91 -5.51 -11.95 13.25
CA LEU A 91 -6.39 -13.10 13.40
C LEU A 91 -5.69 -14.43 13.10
N SER A 92 -5.93 -15.40 13.97
CA SER A 92 -5.66 -16.81 13.62
C SER A 92 -6.67 -17.31 12.58
N ASP A 93 -6.33 -18.39 11.87
CA ASP A 93 -7.22 -19.05 10.90
C ASP A 93 -8.61 -19.33 11.46
N LYS A 94 -8.66 -19.78 12.72
CA LYS A 94 -9.95 -20.09 13.36
C LYS A 94 -10.78 -18.85 13.62
N GLN A 95 -10.16 -17.75 14.03
CA GLN A 95 -10.86 -16.49 14.24
C GLN A 95 -11.34 -15.88 12.91
N PHE A 96 -10.53 -15.99 11.89
CA PHE A 96 -10.90 -15.58 10.53
C PHE A 96 -12.09 -16.41 10.03
N GLN A 97 -12.02 -17.73 10.11
CA GLN A 97 -13.12 -18.62 9.73
C GLN A 97 -14.41 -18.27 10.46
N LEU A 98 -14.38 -18.07 11.79
CA LEU A 98 -15.57 -17.74 12.57
C LEU A 98 -16.16 -16.37 12.20
N ARG A 99 -15.33 -15.40 11.83
CA ARG A 99 -15.77 -14.06 11.40
C ARG A 99 -16.52 -14.11 10.07
N TYR A 100 -16.10 -14.98 9.16
CA TYR A 100 -16.67 -15.12 7.81
C TYR A 100 -17.52 -16.38 7.65
N THR A 101 -18.13 -16.82 8.75
CA THR A 101 -19.17 -17.85 8.77
C THR A 101 -20.52 -17.21 9.11
N ASN A 102 -21.53 -17.46 8.34
CA ASN A 102 -22.89 -17.07 8.67
C ASN A 102 -23.34 -17.81 9.93
N ARG A 103 -23.67 -17.07 10.98
CA ARG A 103 -23.97 -17.65 12.30
C ARG A 103 -25.26 -18.46 12.34
N ASP A 104 -26.22 -18.10 11.51
CA ASP A 104 -27.55 -18.74 11.52
C ASP A 104 -27.55 -20.02 10.68
N THR A 105 -26.80 -20.03 9.57
CA THR A 105 -26.79 -21.15 8.62
C THR A 105 -25.54 -22.03 8.71
N GLY A 106 -24.48 -21.56 9.36
CA GLY A 106 -23.16 -22.21 9.39
C GLY A 106 -22.42 -22.18 8.06
N VAL A 107 -22.93 -21.47 7.06
CA VAL A 107 -22.31 -21.39 5.72
C VAL A 107 -21.09 -20.51 5.78
N LEU A 108 -19.97 -21.00 5.23
CA LEU A 108 -18.73 -20.27 5.09
C LEU A 108 -18.85 -19.26 3.92
N HIS A 109 -18.34 -18.07 4.09
CA HIS A 109 -18.15 -17.15 2.97
C HIS A 109 -17.12 -17.74 1.99
N SER A 110 -17.38 -17.63 0.70
CA SER A 110 -16.47 -18.10 -0.34
C SER A 110 -15.76 -16.89 -0.95
N PHE A 111 -14.50 -16.73 -0.62
CA PHE A 111 -13.63 -15.74 -1.24
C PHE A 111 -13.14 -16.20 -2.62
N PRO A 112 -12.81 -15.24 -3.53
CA PRO A 112 -12.11 -15.58 -4.76
C PRO A 112 -10.73 -16.19 -4.48
N GLU A 113 -10.28 -17.14 -5.32
CA GLU A 113 -8.95 -17.75 -5.22
C GLU A 113 -7.79 -16.74 -5.40
N SER A 114 -8.08 -15.58 -6.00
CA SER A 114 -7.19 -14.44 -6.17
C SER A 114 -7.01 -13.59 -4.89
N LEU A 115 -7.79 -13.85 -3.83
CA LEU A 115 -7.56 -13.28 -2.51
C LEU A 115 -6.67 -14.21 -1.69
N ILE A 116 -5.41 -13.86 -1.61
CA ILE A 116 -4.41 -14.62 -0.87
C ILE A 116 -4.26 -14.00 0.52
N ARG A 117 -4.56 -14.76 1.57
CA ARG A 117 -4.34 -14.37 2.95
C ARG A 117 -2.97 -14.86 3.41
N ALA A 118 -2.16 -13.95 3.95
CA ALA A 118 -0.92 -14.27 4.64
C ALA A 118 -1.03 -13.92 6.11
N GLU A 119 -0.52 -14.76 6.98
CA GLU A 119 -0.40 -14.51 8.42
C GLU A 119 1.06 -14.59 8.86
N ILE A 120 1.40 -13.86 9.92
CA ILE A 120 2.75 -13.88 10.45
C ILE A 120 2.99 -15.21 11.18
N ASN A 121 4.08 -15.90 10.82
CA ASN A 121 4.50 -17.12 11.52
C ASN A 121 5.42 -16.77 12.69
N PRO A 122 4.96 -16.82 13.95
CA PRO A 122 5.76 -16.42 15.10
C PRO A 122 7.04 -17.27 15.29
N ALA A 123 7.03 -18.51 14.81
CA ALA A 123 8.19 -19.42 14.95
C ALA A 123 9.38 -19.01 14.04
N LYS A 124 9.16 -18.12 13.08
CA LYS A 124 10.18 -17.63 12.14
C LYS A 124 10.56 -16.17 12.36
N MET A 125 10.01 -15.52 13.39
CA MET A 125 10.29 -14.11 13.67
C MET A 125 11.71 -13.91 14.22
N ASP A 126 12.50 -13.05 13.57
CA ASP A 126 13.72 -12.48 14.14
C ASP A 126 13.42 -11.08 14.69
N MET A 127 13.31 -10.98 16.01
CA MET A 127 12.96 -9.72 16.67
C MET A 127 14.01 -8.61 16.47
N LYS A 128 15.25 -8.94 16.09
CA LYS A 128 16.31 -7.94 15.89
C LYS A 128 16.19 -7.24 14.53
N ASN A 129 15.72 -7.97 13.52
CA ASN A 129 15.63 -7.51 12.14
C ASN A 129 14.18 -7.58 11.61
N PHE A 130 13.19 -7.56 12.52
CA PHE A 130 11.79 -7.83 12.19
C PHE A 130 11.25 -6.94 11.05
N GLU A 131 11.49 -5.62 11.11
CA GLU A 131 10.97 -4.70 10.10
C GLU A 131 11.53 -4.96 8.70
N GLU A 132 12.84 -5.24 8.60
CA GLU A 132 13.47 -5.54 7.31
C GLU A 132 13.03 -6.89 6.77
N GLN A 133 12.94 -7.88 7.64
CA GLN A 133 12.49 -9.22 7.28
C GLN A 133 11.04 -9.21 6.80
N ILE A 134 10.12 -8.56 7.51
CA ILE A 134 8.70 -8.56 7.13
C ILE A 134 8.45 -7.83 5.81
N ILE A 135 9.17 -6.74 5.53
CA ILE A 135 9.09 -6.07 4.22
C ILE A 135 9.51 -7.03 3.11
N GLN A 136 10.67 -7.68 3.28
CA GLN A 136 11.18 -8.62 2.28
C GLN A 136 10.25 -9.83 2.09
N ASP A 137 9.66 -10.33 3.18
CA ASP A 137 8.72 -11.45 3.12
C ASP A 137 7.42 -11.06 2.41
N ILE A 138 6.91 -9.84 2.63
CA ILE A 138 5.74 -9.29 1.90
C ILE A 138 6.06 -9.16 0.41
N GLU A 139 7.22 -8.60 0.05
CA GLU A 139 7.66 -8.50 -1.36
C GLU A 139 7.75 -9.87 -2.02
N ASN A 140 8.40 -10.84 -1.36
CA ASN A 140 8.53 -12.20 -1.86
C ASN A 140 7.16 -12.88 -2.03
N ALA A 141 6.25 -12.69 -1.07
CA ALA A 141 4.89 -13.22 -1.14
C ALA A 141 4.10 -12.59 -2.29
N ALA A 142 4.20 -11.26 -2.47
CA ALA A 142 3.55 -10.54 -3.56
C ALA A 142 4.05 -11.03 -4.93
N GLN A 143 5.37 -11.24 -5.08
CA GLN A 143 5.96 -11.81 -6.30
C GLN A 143 5.50 -13.25 -6.54
N ALA A 144 5.54 -14.10 -5.52
CA ALA A 144 5.14 -15.51 -5.63
C ALA A 144 3.66 -15.69 -6.00
N THR A 145 2.80 -14.76 -5.58
CA THR A 145 1.37 -14.78 -5.85
C THR A 145 0.96 -13.89 -7.03
N ALA A 146 1.92 -13.24 -7.68
CA ALA A 146 1.68 -12.23 -8.72
C ALA A 146 0.69 -11.13 -8.27
N SER A 147 0.67 -10.81 -6.97
CA SER A 147 -0.18 -9.78 -6.40
C SER A 147 0.46 -8.42 -6.52
N LYS A 148 -0.23 -7.48 -7.17
CA LYS A 148 0.18 -6.07 -7.26
C LYS A 148 -0.52 -5.19 -6.23
N ILE A 149 -1.52 -5.73 -5.55
CA ILE A 149 -2.32 -5.06 -4.55
C ILE A 149 -2.05 -5.75 -3.22
N ILE A 150 -1.60 -4.97 -2.25
CA ILE A 150 -1.24 -5.46 -0.93
C ILE A 150 -2.06 -4.69 0.10
N ILE A 151 -2.75 -5.41 0.96
CA ILE A 151 -3.50 -4.83 2.09
C ILE A 151 -2.88 -5.38 3.37
N ILE A 152 -2.50 -4.48 4.28
CA ILE A 152 -1.87 -4.83 5.57
C ILE A 152 -2.83 -4.45 6.69
N ASP A 153 -3.29 -5.43 7.44
CA ASP A 153 -4.19 -5.27 8.59
C ASP A 153 -3.58 -5.95 9.84
N ASN A 154 -2.95 -5.18 10.74
CA ASN A 154 -2.80 -3.74 10.72
C ASN A 154 -1.32 -3.34 10.83
N LEU A 155 -1.04 -2.11 10.39
CA LEU A 155 0.30 -1.54 10.43
C LEU A 155 0.87 -1.43 11.86
N THR A 156 0.02 -1.23 12.87
CA THR A 156 0.44 -1.10 14.27
C THR A 156 1.18 -2.33 14.79
N TYR A 157 0.84 -3.51 14.29
CA TYR A 157 1.53 -4.74 14.64
C TYR A 157 2.94 -4.81 14.06
N LEU A 158 3.12 -4.28 12.86
CA LEU A 158 4.39 -4.29 12.14
C LEU A 158 5.37 -3.23 12.69
N CYS A 159 4.84 -2.12 13.18
CA CYS A 159 5.62 -1.08 13.83
C CYS A 159 5.74 -1.41 15.33
N ASN A 160 6.58 -2.38 15.66
CA ASN A 160 6.71 -2.93 17.02
C ASN A 160 7.39 -1.99 18.03
N SER A 161 7.48 -0.72 17.75
CA SER A 161 8.00 0.24 18.72
C SER A 161 6.85 0.99 19.36
N SER A 162 6.57 0.60 20.59
CA SER A 162 5.78 1.37 21.57
C SER A 162 6.27 2.80 21.77
N GLU A 163 7.26 3.25 21.02
CA GLU A 163 7.93 4.52 21.14
C GLU A 163 8.05 5.21 19.78
N LYS A 164 7.10 6.06 19.47
CA LYS A 164 7.13 7.19 18.51
C LYS A 164 6.53 6.93 17.12
N GLY A 165 5.57 7.77 16.77
CA GLY A 165 4.97 7.88 15.43
C GLY A 165 5.96 8.10 14.27
N ASP A 166 7.20 8.47 14.55
CA ASP A 166 8.27 8.66 13.57
C ASP A 166 8.68 7.33 12.88
N GLN A 167 8.59 6.21 13.58
CA GLN A 167 8.97 4.89 13.02
C GLN A 167 7.90 4.31 12.11
N ALA A 168 6.63 4.53 12.42
CA ALA A 168 5.54 4.12 11.52
C ALA A 168 5.64 4.87 10.17
N GLY A 169 5.99 6.15 10.20
CA GLY A 169 6.24 6.94 9.00
C GLY A 169 7.40 6.40 8.16
N MET A 170 8.52 6.04 8.78
CA MET A 170 9.67 5.46 8.08
C MET A 170 9.36 4.07 7.51
N PHE A 171 8.63 3.23 8.24
CA PHE A 171 8.19 1.93 7.74
C PHE A 171 7.28 2.08 6.50
N MET A 172 6.32 3.00 6.55
CA MET A 172 5.47 3.30 5.39
C MET A 172 6.28 3.77 4.18
N MET A 173 7.28 4.64 4.39
CA MET A 173 8.15 5.11 3.30
C MET A 173 8.97 3.96 2.67
N ARG A 174 9.36 2.95 3.45
CA ARG A 174 10.06 1.75 2.95
C ARG A 174 9.13 0.85 2.13
N LEU A 175 7.87 0.69 2.53
CA LEU A 175 6.88 -0.08 1.77
C LEU A 175 6.49 0.59 0.43
N MET A 176 6.73 1.89 0.29
CA MET A 176 6.41 2.66 -0.91
C MET A 176 7.54 2.70 -1.95
N ASN A 177 8.74 2.21 -1.63
CA ASN A 177 9.92 2.21 -2.50
C ASN A 177 10.20 0.83 -3.07
#